data_40902a007d8c1622352ea9ec0cde863f
#
_entry.id   40902a007d8c1622352ea9ec0cde863f
#
_cell.length_a   1.000
_cell.length_b   1.000
_cell.length_c   1.000
_cell.angle_alpha   90.00
_cell.angle_beta   90.00
_cell.angle_gamma   90.00
#
_symmetry.space_group_name_H-M   'P 1'
#
loop_
_entity.id
_entity.type
_entity.pdbx_description
1 polymer ?
#
loop_
_entity_poly.entity_id
_entity_poly.type
_entity_poly.pdbx_seq_one_letter_code
_entity_poly.pdbx_strand_id
1 'polypeptide(L)'
;MPKLSDIPNLSSDAFGVPSLDRLRQHSVIEHSPRILLLYGSLRERSFSRLLTLEAQRLLDAMGAETRIFDPSGLPLPDDAPVEHPKVKELRDLSGWSEGQVWSSPERHGSMTGIMKAQIDWIPLALGGGPSHAGQDLGGHAS
;
A
#
# COMPACT_ATOMS: atom_id res chain seq x y z
N MET A 1 19.99 11.35 -5.16
CA MET A 1 19.42 10.57 -4.06
C MET A 1 19.72 11.27 -2.75
N PRO A 2 18.76 11.59 -1.89
CA PRO A 2 19.03 12.09 -0.56
C PRO A 2 19.85 11.04 0.21
N LYS A 3 20.85 11.50 0.93
CA LYS A 3 21.69 10.60 1.75
C LYS A 3 20.92 10.21 3.02
N LEU A 4 21.20 9.03 3.57
CA LEU A 4 20.61 8.59 4.85
C LEU A 4 20.81 9.62 5.97
N SER A 5 21.89 10.40 5.90
CA SER A 5 22.16 11.54 6.79
C SER A 5 21.12 12.67 6.73
N ASP A 6 20.29 12.71 5.70
CA ASP A 6 19.30 13.77 5.50
C ASP A 6 17.95 13.42 6.13
N ILE A 7 17.84 12.27 6.79
CA ILE A 7 16.63 11.83 7.49
C ILE A 7 16.64 12.43 8.90
N PRO A 8 15.70 13.36 9.21
CA PRO A 8 15.65 13.97 10.54
C PRO A 8 15.33 12.89 11.60
N ASN A 9 15.97 13.01 12.75
CA ASN A 9 15.81 12.13 13.91
C ASN A 9 16.29 10.67 13.71
N LEU A 10 17.06 10.39 12.66
CA LEU A 10 17.73 9.11 12.52
C LEU A 10 19.07 9.16 13.30
N SER A 11 19.23 8.31 14.31
CA SER A 11 20.53 8.08 14.94
C SER A 11 21.36 7.18 14.02
N SER A 12 22.34 7.74 13.35
CA SER A 12 23.22 6.99 12.42
C SER A 12 23.93 5.83 13.11
N ASP A 13 24.16 5.95 14.43
CA ASP A 13 24.89 4.97 15.23
C ASP A 13 24.02 3.79 15.66
N ALA A 14 22.71 3.98 15.69
CA ALA A 14 21.73 2.95 16.05
C ALA A 14 21.10 2.27 14.83
N PHE A 15 21.33 2.80 13.63
CA PHE A 15 20.73 2.30 12.40
C PHE A 15 21.71 1.35 11.69
N GLY A 16 21.50 0.04 11.88
CA GLY A 16 22.12 -0.96 11.01
C GLY A 16 21.48 -0.92 9.62
N VAL A 17 22.23 -0.49 8.62
CA VAL A 17 21.75 -0.60 7.22
C VAL A 17 21.57 -2.09 6.90
N PRO A 18 20.34 -2.58 6.69
CA PRO A 18 20.16 -3.97 6.32
C PRO A 18 20.85 -4.23 4.98
N SER A 19 21.71 -5.24 4.93
CA SER A 19 22.28 -5.69 3.68
C SER A 19 21.18 -6.35 2.85
N LEU A 20 20.77 -5.67 1.78
CA LEU A 20 19.81 -6.21 0.81
C LEU A 20 20.45 -7.24 -0.13
N ASP A 21 21.77 -7.47 -0.03
CA ASP A 21 22.48 -8.37 -0.94
C ASP A 21 21.98 -9.82 -0.84
N ARG A 22 21.48 -10.24 0.32
CA ARG A 22 20.83 -11.55 0.50
C ARG A 22 19.42 -11.63 -0.09
N LEU A 23 18.76 -10.49 -0.31
CA LEU A 23 17.42 -10.40 -0.90
C LEU A 23 17.50 -10.20 -2.42
N ARG A 24 18.67 -9.86 -2.95
CA ARG A 24 18.94 -9.78 -4.39
C ARG A 24 19.13 -11.18 -4.99
N GLN A 25 18.20 -12.09 -4.75
CA GLN A 25 18.18 -13.33 -5.49
C GLN A 25 17.64 -13.10 -6.91
N HIS A 26 18.57 -12.90 -7.86
CA HIS A 26 18.51 -13.27 -9.28
C HIS A 26 17.27 -12.93 -10.13
N SER A 27 16.38 -12.05 -9.72
CA SER A 27 15.46 -11.43 -10.68
C SER A 27 15.97 -10.05 -11.05
N VAL A 28 16.15 -9.81 -12.32
CA VAL A 28 16.37 -8.47 -12.84
C VAL A 28 15.09 -7.69 -12.56
N ILE A 29 15.09 -6.93 -11.47
CA ILE A 29 14.00 -6.00 -11.19
C ILE A 29 14.20 -4.84 -12.15
N GLU A 30 13.38 -4.79 -13.20
CA GLU A 30 13.47 -3.79 -14.26
C GLU A 30 12.94 -2.39 -13.85
N HIS A 31 12.32 -2.29 -12.68
CA HIS A 31 11.72 -1.04 -12.18
C HIS A 31 11.89 -0.88 -10.67
N SER A 32 11.70 0.34 -10.17
CA SER A 32 11.65 0.62 -8.73
C SER A 32 10.48 -0.10 -8.06
N PRO A 33 10.63 -0.57 -6.80
CA PRO A 33 9.52 -1.14 -6.04
C PRO A 33 8.33 -0.18 -5.98
N ARG A 34 7.12 -0.67 -6.25
CA ARG A 34 5.89 0.11 -6.26
C ARG A 34 5.12 -0.08 -4.96
N ILE A 35 4.98 0.99 -4.19
CA ILE A 35 4.38 0.94 -2.86
C ILE A 35 3.15 1.84 -2.79
N LEU A 36 2.01 1.25 -2.42
CA LEU A 36 0.79 1.98 -2.12
C LEU A 36 0.72 2.29 -0.61
N LEU A 37 0.41 3.53 -0.28
CA LEU A 37 0.23 3.95 1.10
C LEU A 37 -1.24 4.29 1.35
N LEU A 38 -1.79 3.73 2.42
CA LEU A 38 -3.17 3.92 2.87
C LEU A 38 -3.19 4.55 4.27
N TYR A 39 -4.12 5.47 4.50
CA TYR A 39 -4.33 6.05 5.84
C TYR A 39 -5.80 5.99 6.26
N GLY A 40 -6.04 5.76 7.55
CA GLY A 40 -7.36 5.45 8.12
C GLY A 40 -8.05 6.64 8.79
N SER A 41 -7.98 7.86 8.24
CA SER A 41 -8.61 9.04 8.85
C SER A 41 -9.05 10.06 7.81
N LEU A 42 -10.24 10.63 8.00
CA LEU A 42 -10.76 11.74 7.18
C LEU A 42 -10.60 13.10 7.86
N ARG A 43 -9.92 13.17 9.02
CA ARG A 43 -9.71 14.44 9.71
C ARG A 43 -8.71 15.28 8.94
N GLU A 44 -8.97 16.58 8.82
CA GLU A 44 -8.06 17.54 8.21
C GLU A 44 -6.66 17.46 8.85
N ARG A 45 -6.59 17.51 10.18
CA ARG A 45 -5.37 17.26 10.95
C ARG A 45 -5.34 15.81 11.41
N SER A 46 -4.74 14.94 10.62
CA SER A 46 -4.63 13.51 10.89
C SER A 46 -3.18 13.10 11.08
N PHE A 47 -2.86 12.53 12.25
CA PHE A 47 -1.53 11.98 12.53
C PHE A 47 -1.21 10.77 11.65
N SER A 48 -2.19 9.91 11.37
CA SER A 48 -1.98 8.79 10.46
C SER A 48 -1.65 9.26 9.04
N ARG A 49 -2.30 10.32 8.55
CA ARG A 49 -1.97 10.93 7.26
C ARG A 49 -0.56 11.54 7.28
N LEU A 50 -0.17 12.25 8.34
CA LEU A 50 1.18 12.81 8.48
C LEU A 50 2.25 11.71 8.51
N LEU A 51 1.99 10.62 9.23
CA LEU A 51 2.88 9.46 9.27
C LEU A 51 2.99 8.79 7.88
N THR A 52 1.88 8.72 7.14
CA THR A 52 1.87 8.21 5.76
C THR A 52 2.73 9.09 4.84
N LEU A 53 2.65 10.41 4.96
CA LEU A 53 3.48 11.34 4.18
C LEU A 53 4.97 11.19 4.52
N GLU A 54 5.30 10.96 5.78
CA GLU A 54 6.69 10.72 6.19
C GLU A 54 7.19 9.36 5.69
N ALA A 55 6.36 8.31 5.75
CA ALA A 55 6.67 7.02 5.16
C ALA A 55 6.91 7.13 3.64
N GLN A 56 6.08 7.90 2.93
CA GLN A 56 6.30 8.21 1.52
C GLN A 56 7.67 8.83 1.28
N ARG A 57 7.99 9.90 2.02
CA ARG A 57 9.27 10.60 1.90
C ARG A 57 10.47 9.66 2.08
N LEU A 58 10.38 8.76 3.07
CA LEU A 58 11.44 7.78 3.35
C LEU A 58 11.56 6.74 2.23
N LEU A 59 10.45 6.19 1.77
CA LEU A 59 10.41 5.18 0.71
C LEU A 59 10.93 5.76 -0.62
N ASP A 60 10.51 6.99 -0.97
CA ASP A 60 11.01 7.68 -2.15
C ASP A 60 12.52 7.91 -2.06
N ALA A 61 13.03 8.29 -0.88
CA ALA A 61 14.47 8.44 -0.63
C ALA A 61 15.23 7.11 -0.75
N MET A 62 14.57 5.98 -0.48
CA MET A 62 15.11 4.64 -0.66
C MET A 62 15.02 4.12 -2.10
N GLY A 63 14.40 4.89 -3.01
CA GLY A 63 14.30 4.57 -4.43
C GLY A 63 13.03 3.79 -4.82
N ALA A 64 12.03 3.72 -3.93
CA ALA A 64 10.72 3.20 -4.31
C ALA A 64 9.90 4.23 -5.12
N GLU A 65 8.96 3.75 -5.93
CA GLU A 65 7.88 4.56 -6.49
C GLU A 65 6.67 4.43 -5.58
N THR A 66 6.18 5.56 -5.05
CA THR A 66 5.10 5.53 -4.07
C THR A 66 3.87 6.25 -4.56
N ARG A 67 2.69 5.78 -4.14
CA ARG A 67 1.40 6.47 -4.33
C ARG A 67 0.60 6.40 -3.04
N ILE A 68 -0.10 7.50 -2.73
CA ILE A 68 -1.01 7.56 -1.59
C ILE A 68 -2.44 7.58 -2.11
N PHE A 69 -3.31 6.76 -1.51
CA PHE A 69 -4.74 6.82 -1.75
C PHE A 69 -5.41 7.74 -0.72
N ASP A 70 -6.22 8.69 -1.19
CA ASP A 70 -7.08 9.50 -0.33
C ASP A 70 -8.42 8.79 -0.10
N PRO A 71 -8.75 8.37 1.14
CA PRO A 71 -10.00 7.68 1.44
C PRO A 71 -11.25 8.57 1.40
N SER A 72 -11.10 9.89 1.16
CA SER A 72 -12.24 10.80 1.07
C SER A 72 -13.17 10.41 -0.09
N GLY A 73 -14.45 10.26 0.22
CA GLY A 73 -15.46 9.87 -0.76
C GLY A 73 -15.46 8.38 -1.14
N LEU A 74 -14.68 7.54 -0.47
CA LEU A 74 -14.80 6.10 -0.61
C LEU A 74 -16.09 5.63 0.07
N PRO A 75 -17.03 4.98 -0.64
CA PRO A 75 -18.24 4.43 -0.04
C PRO A 75 -17.92 3.23 0.84
N LEU A 76 -18.85 2.88 1.73
CA LEU A 76 -18.76 1.61 2.45
C LEU A 76 -18.95 0.43 1.48
N PRO A 77 -18.32 -0.73 1.74
CA PRO A 77 -18.66 -1.96 1.04
C PRO A 77 -20.17 -2.21 1.10
N ASP A 78 -20.72 -2.72 0.00
CA ASP A 78 -22.15 -2.98 -0.22
C ASP A 78 -23.05 -1.73 -0.44
N ASP A 79 -22.57 -0.53 -0.17
CA ASP A 79 -23.31 0.72 -0.39
C ASP A 79 -23.16 1.26 -1.83
N ALA A 80 -22.23 0.72 -2.61
CA ALA A 80 -21.95 1.17 -3.96
C ALA A 80 -21.47 0.03 -4.85
N PRO A 81 -21.64 0.15 -6.20
CA PRO A 81 -21.08 -0.83 -7.12
C PRO A 81 -19.55 -0.72 -7.19
N VAL A 82 -18.91 -1.78 -7.65
CA VAL A 82 -17.43 -1.83 -7.83
C VAL A 82 -16.92 -0.84 -8.88
N GLU A 83 -17.80 -0.36 -9.75
CA GLU A 83 -17.52 0.66 -10.76
C GLU A 83 -17.49 2.08 -10.21
N HIS A 84 -17.82 2.27 -8.91
CA HIS A 84 -17.74 3.59 -8.29
C HIS A 84 -16.34 4.16 -8.46
N PRO A 85 -16.16 5.43 -8.89
CA PRO A 85 -14.86 5.99 -9.26
C PRO A 85 -13.79 5.85 -8.18
N LYS A 86 -14.15 6.09 -6.90
CA LYS A 86 -13.23 5.94 -5.77
C LYS A 86 -12.84 4.49 -5.49
N VAL A 87 -13.76 3.56 -5.69
CA VAL A 87 -13.48 2.12 -5.57
C VAL A 87 -12.53 1.68 -6.67
N LYS A 88 -12.82 2.11 -7.91
CA LYS A 88 -11.95 1.80 -9.05
C LYS A 88 -10.54 2.37 -8.85
N GLU A 89 -10.40 3.62 -8.41
CA GLU A 89 -9.11 4.25 -8.09
C GLU A 89 -8.30 3.40 -7.08
N LEU A 90 -8.93 2.99 -5.98
CA LEU A 90 -8.27 2.17 -4.95
C LEU A 90 -7.83 0.82 -5.51
N ARG A 91 -8.69 0.15 -6.30
CA ARG A 91 -8.38 -1.15 -6.89
C ARG A 91 -7.28 -1.06 -7.94
N ASP A 92 -7.30 -0.03 -8.78
CA ASP A 92 -6.26 0.22 -9.79
C ASP A 92 -4.89 0.48 -9.10
N LEU A 93 -4.88 1.28 -8.03
CA LEU A 93 -3.67 1.54 -7.23
C LEU A 93 -3.17 0.27 -6.52
N SER A 94 -4.08 -0.54 -5.99
CA SER A 94 -3.73 -1.81 -5.35
C SER A 94 -3.14 -2.80 -6.37
N GLY A 95 -3.72 -2.91 -7.56
CA GLY A 95 -3.18 -3.75 -8.64
C GLY A 95 -1.83 -3.25 -9.19
N TRP A 96 -1.60 -1.95 -9.15
CA TRP A 96 -0.33 -1.35 -9.55
C TRP A 96 0.79 -1.62 -8.54
N SER A 97 0.47 -1.72 -7.24
CA SER A 97 1.44 -1.83 -6.16
C SER A 97 1.93 -3.27 -5.97
N GLU A 98 3.17 -3.40 -5.54
CA GLU A 98 3.81 -4.66 -5.15
C GLU A 98 3.87 -4.83 -3.63
N GLY A 99 3.67 -3.73 -2.91
CA GLY A 99 3.60 -3.69 -1.46
C GLY A 99 2.72 -2.55 -0.98
N GLN A 100 2.28 -2.64 0.28
CA GLN A 100 1.41 -1.63 0.87
C GLN A 100 1.88 -1.24 2.26
N VAL A 101 1.71 0.04 2.60
CA VAL A 101 1.90 0.58 3.96
C VAL A 101 0.57 1.10 4.45
N TRP A 102 0.15 0.64 5.62
CA TRP A 102 -1.11 1.04 6.25
C TRP A 102 -0.86 1.81 7.53
N SER A 103 -1.42 3.00 7.63
CA SER A 103 -1.37 3.84 8.83
C SER A 103 -2.79 4.16 9.30
N SER A 104 -3.20 3.57 10.40
CA SER A 104 -4.54 3.76 10.97
C SER A 104 -4.46 4.31 12.39
N PRO A 105 -5.32 5.28 12.74
CA PRO A 105 -5.56 5.54 14.16
C PRO A 105 -6.13 4.28 14.81
N GLU A 106 -5.80 4.07 16.08
CA GLU A 106 -6.45 3.04 16.89
C GLU A 106 -7.79 3.55 17.39
N ARG A 107 -8.82 2.70 17.33
CA ARG A 107 -10.11 2.89 17.97
C ARG A 107 -10.57 1.60 18.61
N HIS A 108 -10.76 1.62 19.92
CA HIS A 108 -11.22 0.45 20.69
C HIS A 108 -10.35 -0.80 20.47
N GLY A 109 -9.03 -0.62 20.45
CA GLY A 109 -8.07 -1.72 20.24
C GLY A 109 -7.94 -2.23 18.81
N SER A 110 -8.51 -1.52 17.82
CA SER A 110 -8.47 -1.93 16.41
C SER A 110 -8.25 -0.76 15.47
N MET A 111 -8.08 -1.07 14.18
CA MET A 111 -8.05 -0.06 13.13
C MET A 111 -9.40 0.65 12.99
N THR A 112 -9.38 1.83 12.37
CA THR A 112 -10.62 2.57 12.08
C THR A 112 -11.48 1.88 11.03
N GLY A 113 -12.80 2.14 11.04
CA GLY A 113 -13.71 1.72 9.97
C GLY A 113 -13.30 2.25 8.59
N ILE A 114 -12.67 3.45 8.53
CA ILE A 114 -12.13 4.03 7.30
C ILE A 114 -11.01 3.18 6.72
N MET A 115 -10.10 2.67 7.55
CA MET A 115 -9.06 1.74 7.09
C MET A 115 -9.68 0.40 6.69
N LYS A 116 -10.59 -0.12 7.50
CA LYS A 116 -11.25 -1.41 7.21
C LYS A 116 -12.03 -1.36 5.89
N ALA A 117 -12.75 -0.27 5.61
CA ALA A 117 -13.45 -0.10 4.34
C ALA A 117 -12.50 -0.13 3.13
N GLN A 118 -11.32 0.48 3.23
CA GLN A 118 -10.31 0.39 2.16
C GLN A 118 -9.87 -1.07 1.94
N ILE A 119 -9.59 -1.80 3.01
CA ILE A 119 -9.16 -3.20 2.93
C ILE A 119 -10.26 -4.06 2.30
N ASP A 120 -11.52 -3.85 2.68
CA ASP A 120 -12.66 -4.64 2.20
C ASP A 120 -12.95 -4.40 0.71
N TRP A 121 -12.60 -3.23 0.17
CA TRP A 121 -12.70 -2.95 -1.26
C TRP A 121 -11.58 -3.56 -2.11
N ILE A 122 -10.46 -3.96 -1.50
CA ILE A 122 -9.34 -4.60 -2.20
C ILE A 122 -9.62 -6.10 -2.29
N PRO A 123 -9.86 -6.67 -3.48
CA PRO A 123 -10.12 -8.09 -3.61
C PRO A 123 -8.86 -8.91 -3.29
N LEU A 124 -9.05 -10.06 -2.66
CA LEU A 124 -7.96 -10.98 -2.31
C LEU A 124 -7.12 -11.39 -3.54
N ALA A 125 -7.75 -11.49 -4.71
CA ALA A 125 -7.05 -11.82 -5.96
C ALA A 125 -6.09 -10.73 -6.45
N LEU A 126 -6.18 -9.49 -5.94
CA LEU A 126 -5.27 -8.39 -6.26
C LEU A 126 -4.14 -8.24 -5.22
N GLY A 127 -4.09 -9.08 -4.22
CA GLY A 127 -3.04 -9.08 -3.21
C GLY A 127 -1.76 -9.72 -3.72
N GLY A 128 -0.96 -8.95 -4.48
CA GLY A 128 0.49 -9.13 -4.61
C GLY A 128 1.02 -10.52 -4.97
N GLY A 129 0.53 -11.15 -6.01
CA GLY A 129 1.15 -12.31 -6.62
C GLY A 129 0.97 -12.26 -8.13
N PRO A 130 1.87 -12.85 -8.93
CA PRO A 130 1.63 -12.95 -10.35
C PRO A 130 0.29 -13.64 -10.57
N SER A 131 -0.59 -12.97 -11.30
CA SER A 131 -1.88 -13.54 -11.69
C SER A 131 -1.63 -14.89 -12.38
N HIS A 132 -1.97 -15.98 -11.72
CA HIS A 132 -2.19 -17.25 -12.41
C HIS A 132 -3.50 -17.11 -13.22
N ALA A 133 -3.47 -16.28 -14.24
CA ALA A 133 -4.44 -16.32 -15.31
C ALA A 133 -4.15 -17.60 -16.09
N GLY A 134 -4.94 -18.62 -15.84
CA GLY A 134 -4.88 -19.85 -16.64
C GLY A 134 -5.07 -21.14 -15.86
N GLN A 135 -6.15 -21.26 -15.09
CA GLN A 135 -6.76 -22.57 -14.87
C GLN A 135 -8.24 -22.46 -15.24
N ASP A 136 -8.47 -22.70 -16.52
CA ASP A 136 -9.76 -23.15 -17.03
C ASP A 136 -10.25 -24.32 -16.17
N LEU A 137 -11.27 -24.10 -15.38
CA LEU A 137 -12.08 -25.19 -14.86
C LEU A 137 -12.90 -25.72 -16.05
N GLY A 138 -12.25 -26.59 -16.81
CA GLY A 138 -12.87 -27.36 -17.86
C GLY A 138 -14.10 -28.05 -17.32
N GLY A 139 -15.25 -27.75 -17.96
CA GLY A 139 -16.51 -28.38 -17.71
C GLY A 139 -16.44 -29.91 -17.81
N HIS A 140 -17.06 -30.55 -16.85
CA HIS A 140 -17.58 -31.91 -17.06
C HIS A 140 -19.08 -31.77 -17.31
N ALA A 141 -19.40 -31.83 -18.61
CA ALA A 141 -20.71 -32.25 -19.07
C ALA A 141 -20.70 -33.78 -19.16
N SER A 142 -21.57 -34.42 -18.46
CA SER A 142 -22.15 -35.73 -18.78
C SER A 142 -23.44 -35.91 -18.01
#